data_6b4ebd03bf8661981cf1324868916dd5
#
_entry.id   6b4ebd03bf8661981cf1324868916dd5
#
_cell.length_a   1.000
_cell.length_b   1.000
_cell.length_c   1.000
_cell.angle_alpha   90.00
_cell.angle_beta   90.00
_cell.angle_gamma   90.00
#
_symmetry.space_group_name_H-M   'P 1'
#
loop_
_entity.id
_entity.type
_entity.pdbx_description
1 polymer ?
#
loop_
_entity_poly.entity_id
_entity_poly.type
_entity_poly.pdbx_seq_one_letter_code
_entity_poly.pdbx_strand_id
1 'polypeptide(L)'
;MKNSLMILLWIISIVIFILGGLLNPYFFLLKQIDYPRFLLFALIAIVITLILAVVLFQGNWRVFLFEVFFLLILYPFSLLFLLPYFAHRKDDSEIPDPFFMGNFSSRKRGVNKFLKENFDTVPLKFLLFNTEDSNIKKKSVLDLKTRILYASENKHIKEHIKLLKLARSDPHPDVALYASDAITEIEEYYEDKIATLHAGLPQTAKDYADVVLTYLDSEIPKGAIARFFAHDAVGHLKNSIGISYNEQEFYIEASEIYSKAGLTEEQIELLREGFDKTGDLNILKRQGLIEYALGNLSNATRLHREFSEKGGESW
;
A
#
# COMPACT_ATOMS: atom_id res chain seq x y z
N MET A 1 -3.15 -15.64 -60.84
CA MET A 1 -3.42 -16.51 -59.67
C MET A 1 -2.29 -16.53 -58.64
N LYS A 2 -0.99 -16.60 -59.02
CA LYS A 2 0.15 -16.67 -58.05
C LYS A 2 0.23 -15.47 -57.11
N ASN A 3 -0.03 -14.24 -57.60
CA ASN A 3 0.05 -13.02 -56.79
C ASN A 3 -1.06 -12.86 -55.78
N SER A 4 -2.30 -13.29 -56.12
CA SER A 4 -3.44 -13.20 -55.22
C SER A 4 -3.34 -14.18 -54.05
N LEU A 5 -2.75 -15.37 -54.30
CA LEU A 5 -2.48 -16.34 -53.23
C LEU A 5 -1.42 -15.85 -52.24
N MET A 6 -0.37 -15.20 -52.78
CA MET A 6 0.70 -14.60 -51.92
C MET A 6 0.17 -13.48 -51.06
N ILE A 7 -0.68 -12.60 -51.57
CA ILE A 7 -1.30 -11.52 -50.79
C ILE A 7 -2.20 -12.12 -49.71
N LEU A 8 -2.97 -13.14 -50.01
CA LEU A 8 -3.85 -13.82 -49.04
C LEU A 8 -3.03 -14.43 -47.88
N LEU A 9 -1.93 -15.14 -48.21
CA LEU A 9 -1.05 -15.73 -47.20
C LEU A 9 -0.37 -14.66 -46.34
N TRP A 10 -0.02 -13.52 -46.92
CA TRP A 10 0.55 -12.38 -46.19
C TRP A 10 -0.45 -11.78 -45.19
N ILE A 11 -1.71 -11.60 -45.61
CA ILE A 11 -2.78 -11.13 -44.74
C ILE A 11 -3.02 -12.13 -43.58
N ILE A 12 -3.04 -13.42 -43.87
CA ILE A 12 -3.18 -14.48 -42.85
C ILE A 12 -2.02 -14.43 -41.83
N SER A 13 -0.77 -14.24 -42.30
CA SER A 13 0.40 -14.12 -41.43
C SER A 13 0.28 -12.92 -40.47
N ILE A 14 -0.14 -11.75 -40.98
CA ILE A 14 -0.36 -10.54 -40.17
C ILE A 14 -1.47 -10.78 -39.14
N VAL A 15 -2.57 -11.42 -39.52
CA VAL A 15 -3.69 -11.72 -38.59
C VAL A 15 -3.23 -12.66 -37.47
N ILE A 16 -2.49 -13.72 -37.80
CA ILE A 16 -1.95 -14.66 -36.81
C ILE A 16 -0.94 -13.95 -35.89
N PHE A 17 -0.11 -13.06 -36.42
CA PHE A 17 0.84 -12.26 -35.66
C PHE A 17 0.11 -11.33 -34.66
N ILE A 18 -0.96 -10.63 -35.09
CA ILE A 18 -1.77 -9.77 -34.24
C ILE A 18 -2.45 -10.59 -33.14
N LEU A 19 -3.04 -11.72 -33.48
CA LEU A 19 -3.73 -12.61 -32.52
C LEU A 19 -2.76 -13.23 -31.51
N GLY A 20 -1.61 -13.73 -31.98
CA GLY A 20 -0.63 -14.37 -31.12
C GLY A 20 0.27 -13.37 -30.35
N GLY A 21 0.65 -12.28 -30.98
CA GLY A 21 1.60 -11.33 -30.44
C GLY A 21 1.00 -10.22 -29.57
N LEU A 22 -0.23 -9.77 -29.87
CA LEU A 22 -0.88 -8.68 -29.16
C LEU A 22 -2.04 -9.15 -28.25
N LEU A 23 -2.93 -9.99 -28.77
CA LEU A 23 -4.11 -10.41 -28.00
C LEU A 23 -3.79 -11.47 -26.95
N ASN A 24 -2.85 -12.36 -27.21
CA ASN A 24 -2.47 -13.40 -26.27
C ASN A 24 -1.87 -12.84 -24.95
N PRO A 25 -0.89 -11.89 -24.98
CA PRO A 25 -0.46 -11.20 -23.77
C PRO A 25 -1.56 -10.41 -23.07
N TYR A 26 -2.47 -9.78 -23.84
CA TYR A 26 -3.59 -9.04 -23.29
C TYR A 26 -4.56 -9.94 -22.49
N PHE A 27 -4.93 -11.09 -23.04
CA PHE A 27 -5.79 -12.07 -22.33
C PHE A 27 -5.09 -12.72 -21.14
N PHE A 28 -3.78 -12.90 -21.22
CA PHE A 28 -3.00 -13.34 -20.07
C PHE A 28 -3.00 -12.31 -18.94
N LEU A 29 -2.81 -11.01 -19.24
CA LEU A 29 -2.89 -9.92 -18.25
C LEU A 29 -4.26 -9.81 -17.60
N LEU A 30 -5.35 -10.09 -18.34
CA LEU A 30 -6.71 -10.15 -17.79
C LEU A 30 -6.99 -11.42 -16.97
N LYS A 31 -6.02 -12.31 -16.76
CA LYS A 31 -6.16 -13.61 -16.08
C LYS A 31 -7.20 -14.56 -16.74
N GLN A 32 -7.50 -14.36 -18.00
CA GLN A 32 -8.41 -15.22 -18.75
C GLN A 32 -7.73 -16.47 -19.33
N ILE A 33 -6.39 -16.46 -19.39
CA ILE A 33 -5.59 -17.58 -19.92
C ILE A 33 -4.49 -17.93 -18.90
N ASP A 34 -4.35 -19.23 -18.59
CA ASP A 34 -3.29 -19.74 -17.75
C ASP A 34 -1.92 -19.69 -18.45
N TYR A 35 -0.84 -19.57 -17.67
CA TYR A 35 0.53 -19.48 -18.19
C TYR A 35 0.91 -20.62 -19.17
N PRO A 36 0.59 -21.91 -18.92
CA PRO A 36 0.85 -22.97 -19.88
C PRO A 36 0.13 -22.80 -21.22
N ARG A 37 -1.14 -22.35 -21.18
CA ARG A 37 -1.92 -22.05 -22.40
C ARG A 37 -1.37 -20.85 -23.14
N PHE A 38 -0.95 -19.81 -22.42
CA PHE A 38 -0.28 -18.66 -23.00
C PHE A 38 0.98 -19.08 -23.79
N LEU A 39 1.87 -19.89 -23.18
CA LEU A 39 3.07 -20.41 -23.84
C LEU A 39 2.73 -21.28 -25.03
N LEU A 40 1.72 -22.15 -24.93
CA LEU A 40 1.28 -23.01 -26.02
C LEU A 40 0.80 -22.18 -27.22
N PHE A 41 -0.05 -21.19 -27.02
CA PHE A 41 -0.55 -20.31 -28.08
C PHE A 41 0.59 -19.49 -28.71
N ALA A 42 1.52 -18.99 -27.90
CA ALA A 42 2.69 -18.29 -28.39
C ALA A 42 3.56 -19.17 -29.28
N LEU A 43 3.83 -20.41 -28.86
CA LEU A 43 4.63 -21.38 -29.61
C LEU A 43 3.95 -21.77 -30.92
N ILE A 44 2.63 -22.04 -30.90
CA ILE A 44 1.84 -22.34 -32.10
C ILE A 44 1.89 -21.15 -33.07
N ALA A 45 1.70 -19.91 -32.60
CA ALA A 45 1.77 -18.72 -33.44
C ALA A 45 3.15 -18.57 -34.12
N ILE A 46 4.25 -18.79 -33.39
CA ILE A 46 5.61 -18.76 -33.92
C ILE A 46 5.80 -19.82 -35.00
N VAL A 47 5.41 -21.07 -34.73
CA VAL A 47 5.56 -22.19 -35.69
C VAL A 47 4.78 -21.93 -36.96
N ILE A 48 3.51 -21.50 -36.86
CA ILE A 48 2.68 -21.17 -38.03
C ILE A 48 3.29 -20.04 -38.85
N THR A 49 3.78 -18.97 -38.17
CA THR A 49 4.39 -17.83 -38.85
C THR A 49 5.68 -18.24 -39.56
N LEU A 50 6.50 -19.10 -38.96
CA LEU A 50 7.71 -19.65 -39.58
C LEU A 50 7.36 -20.50 -40.82
N ILE A 51 6.33 -21.37 -40.75
CA ILE A 51 5.90 -22.15 -41.88
C ILE A 51 5.40 -21.25 -43.02
N LEU A 52 4.60 -20.24 -42.71
CA LEU A 52 4.12 -19.26 -43.69
C LEU A 52 5.27 -18.46 -44.30
N ALA A 53 6.24 -18.02 -43.51
CA ALA A 53 7.43 -17.33 -44.00
C ALA A 53 8.22 -18.21 -44.99
N VAL A 54 8.42 -19.51 -44.72
CA VAL A 54 9.08 -20.45 -45.61
C VAL A 54 8.30 -20.63 -46.92
N VAL A 55 6.97 -20.73 -46.87
CA VAL A 55 6.10 -20.88 -48.04
C VAL A 55 6.09 -19.60 -48.91
N LEU A 56 6.03 -18.43 -48.26
CA LEU A 56 6.05 -17.13 -48.95
C LEU A 56 7.43 -16.82 -49.55
N PHE A 57 8.45 -17.41 -48.98
CA PHE A 57 9.85 -17.12 -49.32
C PHE A 57 10.31 -17.63 -50.66
N GLN A 58 9.59 -18.48 -51.37
CA GLN A 58 9.97 -19.12 -52.66
C GLN A 58 10.88 -18.27 -53.58
N GLY A 59 12.07 -17.89 -53.12
CA GLY A 59 13.13 -17.25 -53.88
C GLY A 59 13.64 -15.85 -53.44
N ASN A 60 13.11 -15.25 -52.41
CA ASN A 60 13.54 -13.90 -52.02
C ASN A 60 14.04 -13.80 -50.54
N TRP A 61 15.31 -14.20 -50.31
CA TRP A 61 16.00 -14.24 -49.01
C TRP A 61 15.89 -12.95 -48.19
N ARG A 62 15.77 -11.80 -48.85
CA ARG A 62 15.65 -10.50 -48.18
C ARG A 62 14.31 -10.35 -47.47
N VAL A 63 13.22 -10.86 -48.02
CA VAL A 63 11.89 -10.81 -47.40
C VAL A 63 11.81 -11.74 -46.19
N PHE A 64 12.43 -12.92 -46.29
CA PHE A 64 12.54 -13.86 -45.18
C PHE A 64 13.34 -13.27 -44.01
N LEU A 65 14.51 -12.68 -44.26
CA LEU A 65 15.30 -12.04 -43.22
C LEU A 65 14.54 -10.89 -42.57
N PHE A 66 13.79 -10.11 -43.34
CA PHE A 66 12.99 -9.01 -42.82
C PHE A 66 11.86 -9.54 -41.91
N GLU A 67 11.14 -10.58 -42.29
CA GLU A 67 10.08 -11.19 -41.49
C GLU A 67 10.63 -11.85 -40.22
N VAL A 68 11.74 -12.59 -40.31
CA VAL A 68 12.40 -13.19 -39.13
C VAL A 68 12.93 -12.11 -38.20
N PHE A 69 13.52 -11.03 -38.73
CA PHE A 69 14.00 -9.90 -37.95
C PHE A 69 12.83 -9.17 -37.26
N PHE A 70 11.72 -8.98 -37.94
CA PHE A 70 10.53 -8.35 -37.39
C PHE A 70 9.87 -9.22 -36.29
N LEU A 71 9.84 -10.53 -36.46
CA LEU A 71 9.40 -11.50 -35.45
C LEU A 71 10.32 -11.50 -34.23
N LEU A 72 11.63 -11.48 -34.44
CA LEU A 72 12.60 -11.46 -33.33
C LEU A 72 12.58 -10.16 -32.55
N ILE A 73 12.26 -9.03 -33.17
CA ILE A 73 12.18 -7.73 -32.48
C ILE A 73 10.84 -7.52 -31.82
N LEU A 74 9.73 -7.78 -32.49
CA LEU A 74 8.39 -7.51 -31.94
C LEU A 74 7.93 -8.53 -30.89
N TYR A 75 8.39 -9.77 -30.96
CA TYR A 75 8.02 -10.78 -29.98
C TYR A 75 8.62 -10.53 -28.58
N PRO A 76 9.90 -10.10 -28.41
CA PRO A 76 10.42 -9.63 -27.13
C PRO A 76 9.75 -8.36 -26.62
N PHE A 77 9.28 -7.46 -27.50
CA PHE A 77 8.52 -6.28 -27.07
C PHE A 77 7.20 -6.65 -26.42
N SER A 78 6.53 -7.73 -26.85
CA SER A 78 5.36 -8.24 -26.14
C SER A 78 5.71 -8.78 -24.74
N LEU A 79 6.91 -9.32 -24.55
CA LEU A 79 7.45 -9.70 -23.24
C LEU A 79 7.84 -8.48 -22.38
N LEU A 80 8.26 -7.35 -22.98
CA LEU A 80 8.52 -6.10 -22.27
C LEU A 80 7.23 -5.53 -21.61
N PHE A 81 6.07 -5.73 -22.21
CA PHE A 81 4.78 -5.39 -21.56
C PHE A 81 4.45 -6.27 -20.35
N LEU A 82 5.11 -7.42 -20.19
CA LEU A 82 5.00 -8.25 -19.00
C LEU A 82 5.97 -7.84 -17.88
N LEU A 83 7.04 -7.07 -18.20
CA LEU A 83 8.01 -6.58 -17.20
C LEU A 83 7.37 -5.75 -16.08
N PRO A 84 6.44 -4.80 -16.33
CA PRO A 84 5.74 -4.10 -15.25
C PRO A 84 4.91 -5.04 -14.38
N TYR A 85 4.33 -6.10 -14.97
CA TYR A 85 3.59 -7.13 -14.24
C TYR A 85 4.50 -7.94 -13.31
N PHE A 86 5.69 -8.33 -13.79
CA PHE A 86 6.68 -9.04 -12.97
C PHE A 86 7.37 -8.11 -11.97
N ALA A 87 7.58 -6.83 -12.30
CA ALA A 87 8.13 -5.84 -11.38
C ALA A 87 7.16 -5.48 -10.25
N HIS A 88 5.86 -5.35 -10.58
CA HIS A 88 4.81 -5.12 -9.57
C HIS A 88 4.56 -6.36 -8.69
N ARG A 89 4.89 -7.55 -9.21
CA ARG A 89 4.80 -8.81 -8.46
C ARG A 89 5.91 -8.99 -7.43
N LYS A 90 7.02 -8.25 -7.54
CA LYS A 90 8.11 -8.31 -6.55
C LYS A 90 7.74 -7.66 -5.21
N ASP A 91 6.82 -6.70 -5.20
CA ASP A 91 6.29 -6.10 -3.97
C ASP A 91 5.20 -6.97 -3.31
N ASP A 92 4.59 -7.91 -4.07
CA ASP A 92 3.67 -8.93 -3.55
C ASP A 92 4.39 -10.26 -3.21
N SER A 93 5.71 -10.25 -3.02
CA SER A 93 6.56 -11.44 -2.83
C SER A 93 6.30 -12.24 -1.54
N GLU A 94 5.27 -11.89 -0.77
CA GLU A 94 4.72 -12.74 0.30
C GLU A 94 3.50 -13.57 -0.13
N ILE A 95 3.08 -13.50 -1.40
CA ILE A 95 1.98 -14.33 -1.92
C ILE A 95 2.58 -15.64 -2.42
N PRO A 96 2.17 -16.81 -1.88
CA PRO A 96 2.63 -18.11 -2.37
C PRO A 96 2.35 -18.23 -3.88
N ASP A 97 3.34 -18.80 -4.58
CA ASP A 97 3.38 -19.01 -6.01
C ASP A 97 2.00 -19.41 -6.60
N PRO A 98 1.47 -18.73 -7.64
CA PRO A 98 0.20 -19.11 -8.28
C PRO A 98 0.19 -20.52 -8.87
N PHE A 99 1.33 -21.21 -8.97
CA PHE A 99 1.40 -22.63 -9.26
C PHE A 99 0.61 -23.50 -8.25
N PHE A 100 0.43 -23.00 -7.02
CA PHE A 100 -0.41 -23.67 -6.01
C PHE A 100 -1.91 -23.42 -6.20
N MET A 101 -2.34 -22.42 -6.98
CA MET A 101 -3.76 -22.07 -7.14
C MET A 101 -4.48 -22.80 -8.29
N GLY A 102 -3.78 -23.55 -9.13
CA GLY A 102 -4.31 -24.09 -10.39
C GLY A 102 -5.31 -25.25 -10.31
N ASN A 103 -5.67 -25.78 -9.12
CA ASN A 103 -6.62 -26.90 -9.00
C ASN A 103 -7.36 -26.97 -7.65
N PHE A 104 -7.79 -25.82 -7.12
CA PHE A 104 -8.36 -25.72 -5.77
C PHE A 104 -9.82 -26.14 -5.59
N SER A 105 -10.58 -26.43 -6.65
CA SER A 105 -11.99 -26.80 -6.48
C SER A 105 -12.21 -28.15 -5.78
N SER A 106 -11.24 -29.07 -5.85
CA SER A 106 -11.31 -30.36 -5.15
C SER A 106 -10.48 -30.43 -3.85
N ARG A 107 -9.62 -29.41 -3.58
CA ARG A 107 -8.72 -29.36 -2.40
C ARG A 107 -9.21 -28.45 -1.27
N LYS A 108 -10.38 -27.81 -1.36
CA LYS A 108 -10.90 -26.87 -0.33
C LYS A 108 -10.80 -27.43 1.12
N ARG A 109 -11.07 -28.72 1.33
CA ARG A 109 -10.96 -29.36 2.66
C ARG A 109 -9.53 -29.43 3.19
N GLY A 110 -8.55 -29.70 2.32
CA GLY A 110 -7.14 -29.81 2.71
C GLY A 110 -6.51 -28.45 3.05
N VAL A 111 -6.87 -27.41 2.29
CA VAL A 111 -6.36 -26.03 2.54
C VAL A 111 -6.89 -25.49 3.87
N ASN A 112 -8.18 -25.65 4.13
CA ASN A 112 -8.75 -25.19 5.40
C ASN A 112 -8.16 -25.93 6.60
N LYS A 113 -7.85 -27.22 6.46
CA LYS A 113 -7.15 -27.99 7.50
C LYS A 113 -5.74 -27.45 7.72
N PHE A 114 -4.97 -27.25 6.63
CA PHE A 114 -3.62 -26.67 6.70
C PHE A 114 -3.61 -25.29 7.34
N LEU A 115 -4.55 -24.40 6.96
CA LEU A 115 -4.66 -23.06 7.53
C LEU A 115 -5.02 -23.08 9.02
N LYS A 116 -5.85 -24.05 9.46
CA LYS A 116 -6.17 -24.23 10.88
C LYS A 116 -4.98 -24.71 11.70
N GLU A 117 -4.18 -25.63 11.13
CA GLU A 117 -3.00 -26.20 11.80
C GLU A 117 -1.81 -25.21 11.82
N ASN A 118 -1.71 -24.32 10.83
CA ASN A 118 -0.59 -23.39 10.66
C ASN A 118 -1.01 -21.91 10.75
N PHE A 119 -2.08 -21.61 11.48
CA PHE A 119 -2.63 -20.26 11.56
C PHE A 119 -1.59 -19.21 11.96
N ASP A 120 -0.74 -19.53 12.92
CA ASP A 120 0.24 -18.59 13.48
C ASP A 120 1.42 -18.30 12.54
N THR A 121 1.60 -19.11 11.48
CA THR A 121 2.69 -18.96 10.50
C THR A 121 2.25 -18.29 9.20
N VAL A 122 0.95 -18.13 9.00
CA VAL A 122 0.38 -17.54 7.77
C VAL A 122 0.07 -16.06 7.99
N PRO A 123 0.45 -15.16 7.06
CA PRO A 123 0.14 -13.74 7.19
C PRO A 123 -1.36 -13.48 7.35
N LEU A 124 -1.75 -12.65 8.33
CA LEU A 124 -3.15 -12.33 8.63
C LEU A 124 -3.91 -11.76 7.43
N LYS A 125 -3.25 -10.94 6.62
CA LYS A 125 -3.82 -10.42 5.37
C LYS A 125 -4.26 -11.55 4.44
N PHE A 126 -3.44 -12.62 4.32
CA PHE A 126 -3.78 -13.79 3.52
C PHE A 126 -5.00 -14.54 4.08
N LEU A 127 -5.03 -14.75 5.41
CA LEU A 127 -6.13 -15.44 6.08
C LEU A 127 -7.47 -14.69 5.93
N LEU A 128 -7.43 -13.36 5.94
CA LEU A 128 -8.64 -12.54 5.79
C LEU A 128 -9.20 -12.53 4.36
N PHE A 129 -8.33 -12.49 3.34
CA PHE A 129 -8.79 -12.19 1.98
C PHE A 129 -8.73 -13.39 1.02
N ASN A 130 -7.94 -14.43 1.33
CA ASN A 130 -7.76 -15.57 0.44
C ASN A 130 -8.40 -16.87 0.94
N THR A 131 -9.03 -16.88 2.12
CA THR A 131 -9.82 -18.01 2.59
C THR A 131 -11.32 -17.76 2.44
N GLU A 132 -12.08 -18.82 2.18
CA GLU A 132 -13.55 -18.78 2.18
C GLU A 132 -14.14 -19.21 3.55
N ASP A 133 -13.30 -19.75 4.46
CA ASP A 133 -13.75 -20.21 5.79
C ASP A 133 -13.95 -19.01 6.72
N SER A 134 -15.21 -18.68 7.01
CA SER A 134 -15.58 -17.57 7.88
C SER A 134 -15.01 -17.71 9.30
N ASN A 135 -14.77 -18.92 9.80
CA ASN A 135 -14.20 -19.13 11.13
C ASN A 135 -12.72 -18.76 11.19
N ILE A 136 -11.95 -19.05 10.11
CA ILE A 136 -10.57 -18.63 9.99
C ILE A 136 -10.49 -17.11 9.92
N LYS A 137 -11.37 -16.46 9.12
CA LYS A 137 -11.45 -15.00 9.04
C LYS A 137 -11.80 -14.36 10.39
N LYS A 138 -12.79 -14.88 11.12
CA LYS A 138 -13.15 -14.41 12.47
C LYS A 138 -11.99 -14.51 13.44
N LYS A 139 -11.25 -15.64 13.43
CA LYS A 139 -10.06 -15.82 14.26
C LYS A 139 -8.98 -14.80 13.89
N SER A 140 -8.81 -14.49 12.62
CA SER A 140 -7.85 -13.47 12.14
C SER A 140 -8.23 -12.06 12.59
N VAL A 141 -9.53 -11.72 12.58
CA VAL A 141 -10.05 -10.46 13.13
C VAL A 141 -9.74 -10.35 14.63
N LEU A 142 -9.99 -11.42 15.38
CA LEU A 142 -9.72 -11.46 16.82
C LEU A 142 -8.21 -11.32 17.11
N ASP A 143 -7.34 -11.97 16.32
CA ASP A 143 -5.88 -11.84 16.46
C ASP A 143 -5.42 -10.41 16.16
N LEU A 144 -5.95 -9.75 15.10
CA LEU A 144 -5.69 -8.34 14.82
C LEU A 144 -6.10 -7.43 15.99
N LYS A 145 -7.29 -7.61 16.54
CA LYS A 145 -7.76 -6.87 17.71
C LYS A 145 -6.80 -7.05 18.88
N THR A 146 -6.43 -8.28 19.19
CA THR A 146 -5.52 -8.61 20.30
C THR A 146 -4.15 -7.95 20.10
N ARG A 147 -3.60 -7.97 18.90
CA ARG A 147 -2.33 -7.28 18.58
C ARG A 147 -2.41 -5.78 18.77
N ILE A 148 -3.53 -5.16 18.43
CA ILE A 148 -3.72 -3.71 18.60
C ILE A 148 -3.82 -3.34 20.08
N LEU A 149 -4.58 -4.11 20.87
CA LEU A 149 -4.86 -3.79 22.27
C LEU A 149 -3.68 -4.12 23.21
N TYR A 150 -2.93 -5.20 22.93
CA TYR A 150 -1.95 -5.77 23.86
C TYR A 150 -0.51 -5.79 23.38
N ALA A 151 -0.22 -5.34 22.13
CA ALA A 151 1.15 -5.23 21.69
C ALA A 151 1.85 -4.07 22.39
N SER A 152 2.98 -4.34 23.03
CA SER A 152 3.78 -3.34 23.75
C SER A 152 4.40 -2.28 22.82
N GLU A 153 4.55 -2.58 21.53
CA GLU A 153 5.04 -1.66 20.50
C GLU A 153 4.06 -1.66 19.32
N ASN A 154 3.23 -0.61 19.24
CA ASN A 154 2.19 -0.47 18.21
C ASN A 154 2.73 0.04 16.86
N LYS A 155 3.92 -0.40 16.44
CA LYS A 155 4.57 0.05 15.18
C LYS A 155 3.70 -0.12 13.92
N HIS A 156 2.69 -0.99 13.95
CA HIS A 156 1.84 -1.32 12.80
C HIS A 156 0.34 -1.12 13.06
N ILE A 157 -0.02 -0.30 14.04
CA ILE A 157 -1.42 -0.10 14.43
C ILE A 157 -2.29 0.35 13.23
N LYS A 158 -1.81 1.31 12.46
CA LYS A 158 -2.48 1.84 11.27
C LYS A 158 -2.76 0.74 10.23
N GLU A 159 -1.80 -0.14 9.99
CA GLU A 159 -1.94 -1.26 9.03
C GLU A 159 -2.94 -2.29 9.55
N HIS A 160 -2.90 -2.64 10.82
CA HIS A 160 -3.85 -3.56 11.45
C HIS A 160 -5.27 -2.99 11.43
N ILE A 161 -5.46 -1.72 11.75
CA ILE A 161 -6.76 -1.03 11.66
C ILE A 161 -7.25 -1.00 10.21
N LYS A 162 -6.37 -0.75 9.24
CA LYS A 162 -6.71 -0.81 7.82
C LYS A 162 -7.23 -2.19 7.41
N LEU A 163 -6.60 -3.26 7.89
CA LEU A 163 -7.07 -4.63 7.64
C LEU A 163 -8.44 -4.89 8.28
N LEU A 164 -8.69 -4.41 9.50
CA LEU A 164 -10.02 -4.49 10.13
C LEU A 164 -11.09 -3.71 9.36
N LYS A 165 -10.77 -2.49 8.91
CA LYS A 165 -11.68 -1.69 8.06
C LYS A 165 -12.01 -2.39 6.74
N LEU A 166 -11.05 -3.10 6.14
CA LEU A 166 -11.30 -3.92 4.96
C LEU A 166 -12.15 -5.17 5.30
N ALA A 167 -11.87 -5.85 6.42
CA ALA A 167 -12.65 -7.00 6.88
C ALA A 167 -14.12 -6.63 7.19
N ARG A 168 -14.41 -5.39 7.60
CA ARG A 168 -15.77 -4.88 7.74
C ARG A 168 -16.59 -4.88 6.45
N SER A 169 -15.91 -4.89 5.30
CA SER A 169 -16.54 -4.98 3.97
C SER A 169 -16.54 -6.41 3.41
N ASP A 170 -16.28 -7.44 4.25
CA ASP A 170 -16.28 -8.84 3.82
C ASP A 170 -17.70 -9.26 3.40
N PRO A 171 -17.86 -10.07 2.33
CA PRO A 171 -19.17 -10.58 1.90
C PRO A 171 -19.85 -11.49 2.95
N HIS A 172 -19.11 -12.07 3.89
CA HIS A 172 -19.69 -12.83 5.00
C HIS A 172 -20.15 -11.88 6.12
N PRO A 173 -21.46 -11.77 6.41
CA PRO A 173 -21.98 -10.82 7.39
C PRO A 173 -21.41 -11.03 8.79
N ASP A 174 -21.13 -12.26 9.19
CA ASP A 174 -20.51 -12.56 10.48
C ASP A 174 -19.09 -11.97 10.58
N VAL A 175 -18.28 -12.05 9.50
CA VAL A 175 -16.91 -11.48 9.50
C VAL A 175 -16.97 -9.97 9.58
N ALA A 176 -17.88 -9.36 8.81
CA ALA A 176 -18.12 -7.93 8.82
C ALA A 176 -18.56 -7.43 10.22
N LEU A 177 -19.44 -8.18 10.88
CA LEU A 177 -19.89 -7.88 12.26
C LEU A 177 -18.72 -7.96 13.24
N TYR A 178 -17.95 -9.06 13.24
CA TYR A 178 -16.79 -9.21 14.12
C TYR A 178 -15.73 -8.13 13.92
N ALA A 179 -15.52 -7.70 12.68
CA ALA A 179 -14.58 -6.60 12.37
C ALA A 179 -15.12 -5.25 12.88
N SER A 180 -16.43 -5.02 12.80
CA SER A 180 -17.06 -3.81 13.34
C SER A 180 -16.96 -3.78 14.86
N ASP A 181 -17.30 -4.88 15.52
CA ASP A 181 -17.19 -5.00 16.98
C ASP A 181 -15.74 -4.81 17.45
N ALA A 182 -14.77 -5.40 16.73
CA ALA A 182 -13.35 -5.22 17.05
C ALA A 182 -12.91 -3.76 16.95
N ILE A 183 -13.38 -3.01 15.95
CA ILE A 183 -13.07 -1.58 15.81
C ILE A 183 -13.69 -0.79 16.95
N THR A 184 -14.95 -1.06 17.31
CA THR A 184 -15.64 -0.39 18.42
C THR A 184 -14.95 -0.65 19.76
N GLU A 185 -14.57 -1.90 20.05
CA GLU A 185 -13.82 -2.22 21.27
C GLU A 185 -12.44 -1.55 21.35
N ILE A 186 -11.76 -1.38 20.19
CA ILE A 186 -10.49 -0.65 20.13
C ILE A 186 -10.72 0.85 20.39
N GLU A 187 -11.79 1.42 19.84
CA GLU A 187 -12.20 2.80 20.07
C GLU A 187 -12.48 3.05 21.56
N GLU A 188 -13.33 2.25 22.16
CA GLU A 188 -13.64 2.29 23.60
C GLU A 188 -12.39 2.16 24.47
N TYR A 189 -11.47 1.25 24.13
CA TYR A 189 -10.22 1.08 24.86
C TYR A 189 -9.36 2.35 24.88
N TYR A 190 -9.20 3.03 23.72
CA TYR A 190 -8.44 4.26 23.66
C TYR A 190 -9.14 5.41 24.38
N GLU A 191 -10.46 5.53 24.26
CA GLU A 191 -11.25 6.55 24.93
C GLU A 191 -11.19 6.40 26.45
N ASP A 192 -11.35 5.18 26.97
CA ASP A 192 -11.22 4.88 28.41
C ASP A 192 -9.80 5.18 28.94
N LYS A 193 -8.78 4.84 28.16
CA LYS A 193 -7.40 5.11 28.53
C LYS A 193 -7.11 6.61 28.55
N ILE A 194 -7.60 7.35 27.56
CA ILE A 194 -7.54 8.81 27.47
C ILE A 194 -8.25 9.43 28.70
N ALA A 195 -9.46 9.00 29.01
CA ALA A 195 -10.23 9.49 30.16
C ALA A 195 -9.51 9.21 31.48
N THR A 196 -8.92 8.03 31.63
CA THR A 196 -8.16 7.66 32.83
C THR A 196 -6.93 8.56 33.03
N LEU A 197 -6.17 8.81 31.97
CA LEU A 197 -4.98 9.67 32.03
C LEU A 197 -5.33 11.14 32.20
N HIS A 198 -6.44 11.58 31.60
CA HIS A 198 -6.97 12.93 31.79
C HIS A 198 -7.22 13.27 33.25
N ALA A 199 -7.71 12.31 34.04
CA ALA A 199 -7.94 12.50 35.47
C ALA A 199 -6.66 12.75 36.28
N GLY A 200 -5.50 12.36 35.78
CA GLY A 200 -4.19 12.52 36.42
C GLY A 200 -3.39 13.76 35.96
N LEU A 201 -3.94 14.58 35.06
CA LEU A 201 -3.25 15.77 34.56
C LEU A 201 -2.98 16.79 35.69
N PRO A 202 -1.85 17.56 35.59
CA PRO A 202 -0.86 17.62 34.50
C PRO A 202 0.28 16.60 34.59
N GLN A 203 0.36 15.76 35.62
CA GLN A 203 1.47 14.82 35.84
C GLN A 203 1.53 13.73 34.77
N THR A 204 0.38 13.32 34.22
CA THR A 204 0.25 12.30 33.19
C THR A 204 0.23 12.88 31.76
N ALA A 205 0.60 14.16 31.58
CA ALA A 205 0.47 14.84 30.30
C ALA A 205 1.24 14.15 29.17
N LYS A 206 2.40 13.58 29.45
CA LYS A 206 3.19 12.84 28.47
C LYS A 206 2.50 11.55 28.04
N ASP A 207 2.11 10.73 28.98
CA ASP A 207 1.42 9.47 28.70
C ASP A 207 0.07 9.74 27.99
N TYR A 208 -0.61 10.84 28.37
CA TYR A 208 -1.83 11.30 27.73
C TYR A 208 -1.59 11.64 26.25
N ALA A 209 -0.58 12.44 25.95
CA ALA A 209 -0.22 12.82 24.59
C ALA A 209 0.19 11.62 23.74
N ASP A 210 0.99 10.70 24.28
CA ASP A 210 1.40 9.47 23.60
C ASP A 210 0.21 8.59 23.22
N VAL A 211 -0.79 8.46 24.11
CA VAL A 211 -2.01 7.69 23.84
C VAL A 211 -2.86 8.39 22.78
N VAL A 212 -3.06 9.71 22.88
CA VAL A 212 -3.78 10.49 21.87
C VAL A 212 -3.10 10.40 20.52
N LEU A 213 -1.77 10.53 20.47
CA LEU A 213 -0.99 10.41 19.25
C LEU A 213 -1.19 9.03 18.60
N THR A 214 -1.12 7.95 19.39
CA THR A 214 -1.36 6.59 18.92
C THR A 214 -2.79 6.40 18.41
N TYR A 215 -3.76 6.97 19.10
CA TYR A 215 -5.18 6.92 18.70
C TYR A 215 -5.42 7.68 17.39
N LEU A 216 -4.84 8.85 17.23
CA LEU A 216 -4.89 9.62 15.98
C LEU A 216 -4.19 8.89 14.82
N ASP A 217 -3.02 8.29 15.07
CA ASP A 217 -2.27 7.52 14.05
C ASP A 217 -3.04 6.28 13.56
N SER A 218 -3.91 5.71 14.38
CA SER A 218 -4.81 4.61 14.02
C SER A 218 -5.82 4.98 12.91
N GLU A 219 -6.05 6.28 12.67
CA GLU A 219 -7.09 6.81 11.79
C GLU A 219 -8.52 6.32 12.16
N ILE A 220 -8.74 5.91 13.40
CA ILE A 220 -10.08 5.61 13.91
C ILE A 220 -10.84 6.93 14.12
N PRO A 221 -10.36 7.87 14.95
CA PRO A 221 -11.01 9.17 15.05
C PRO A 221 -10.82 9.96 13.76
N LYS A 222 -11.90 10.62 13.30
CA LYS A 222 -11.87 11.40 12.06
C LYS A 222 -12.60 12.74 12.22
N GLY A 223 -12.24 13.68 11.36
CA GLY A 223 -12.94 14.97 11.25
C GLY A 223 -12.98 15.72 12.57
N ALA A 224 -14.16 16.06 13.07
CA ALA A 224 -14.35 16.83 14.30
C ALA A 224 -13.81 16.12 15.55
N ILE A 225 -13.91 14.80 15.61
CA ILE A 225 -13.42 14.00 16.76
C ILE A 225 -11.90 14.04 16.83
N ALA A 226 -11.22 13.83 15.70
CA ALA A 226 -9.76 13.92 15.65
C ALA A 226 -9.25 15.32 16.02
N ARG A 227 -9.93 16.38 15.55
CA ARG A 227 -9.63 17.77 15.93
C ARG A 227 -9.78 18.00 17.41
N PHE A 228 -10.89 17.52 17.99
CA PHE A 228 -11.15 17.66 19.42
C PHE A 228 -10.01 17.05 20.25
N PHE A 229 -9.65 15.79 20.02
CA PHE A 229 -8.56 15.13 20.75
C PHE A 229 -7.21 15.83 20.54
N ALA A 230 -6.94 16.32 19.33
CA ALA A 230 -5.70 17.04 19.05
C ALA A 230 -5.60 18.36 19.81
N HIS A 231 -6.65 19.19 19.79
CA HIS A 231 -6.67 20.46 20.49
C HIS A 231 -6.65 20.28 22.00
N ASP A 232 -7.37 19.29 22.53
CA ASP A 232 -7.39 18.98 23.93
C ASP A 232 -6.01 18.55 24.42
N ALA A 233 -5.37 17.60 23.73
CA ALA A 233 -4.02 17.13 24.06
C ALA A 233 -2.98 18.27 24.02
N VAL A 234 -2.97 19.07 22.98
CA VAL A 234 -2.04 20.20 22.85
C VAL A 234 -2.28 21.25 23.97
N GLY A 235 -3.55 21.48 24.34
CA GLY A 235 -3.91 22.35 25.46
C GLY A 235 -3.34 21.86 26.79
N HIS A 236 -3.47 20.57 27.07
CA HIS A 236 -2.93 19.96 28.28
C HIS A 236 -1.41 19.91 28.31
N LEU A 237 -0.75 19.59 27.17
CA LEU A 237 0.70 19.68 27.05
C LEU A 237 1.22 21.10 27.33
N LYS A 238 0.56 22.12 26.78
CA LYS A 238 0.91 23.52 27.02
C LYS A 238 0.84 23.90 28.50
N ASN A 239 -0.20 23.45 29.21
CA ASN A 239 -0.37 23.66 30.64
C ASN A 239 0.64 22.89 31.51
N SER A 240 1.33 21.91 30.94
CA SER A 240 2.32 21.06 31.61
C SER A 240 3.77 21.51 31.39
N ILE A 241 3.98 22.60 30.63
CA ILE A 241 5.31 23.22 30.43
C ILE A 241 5.84 23.67 31.79
N GLY A 242 7.07 23.28 32.07
CA GLY A 242 7.71 23.57 33.37
C GLY A 242 7.38 22.59 34.51
N ILE A 243 6.42 21.67 34.30
CA ILE A 243 6.08 20.59 35.26
C ILE A 243 6.65 19.25 34.74
N SER A 244 6.21 18.80 33.58
CA SER A 244 6.58 17.51 32.94
C SER A 244 7.17 17.66 31.56
N TYR A 245 7.09 18.85 30.97
CA TYR A 245 7.64 19.18 29.66
C TYR A 245 8.57 20.37 29.69
N ASN A 246 9.60 20.33 28.83
CA ASN A 246 10.29 21.55 28.43
C ASN A 246 9.60 22.18 27.20
N GLU A 247 9.90 23.45 26.96
CA GLU A 247 9.23 24.23 25.94
C GLU A 247 9.53 23.69 24.51
N GLN A 248 10.73 23.21 24.24
CA GLN A 248 11.14 22.66 22.94
C GLN A 248 10.42 21.33 22.64
N GLU A 249 10.41 20.42 23.62
CA GLU A 249 9.70 19.12 23.49
C GLU A 249 8.22 19.34 23.23
N PHE A 250 7.60 20.31 23.94
CA PHE A 250 6.20 20.66 23.72
C PHE A 250 5.91 21.00 22.26
N TYR A 251 6.68 21.92 21.63
CA TYR A 251 6.40 22.33 20.24
C TYR A 251 6.58 21.19 19.25
N ILE A 252 7.55 20.30 19.48
CA ILE A 252 7.79 19.15 18.61
C ILE A 252 6.63 18.15 18.69
N GLU A 253 6.24 17.77 19.89
CA GLU A 253 5.21 16.75 20.12
C GLU A 253 3.81 17.27 19.76
N ALA A 254 3.47 18.49 20.13
CA ALA A 254 2.21 19.14 19.75
C ALA A 254 2.09 19.27 18.21
N SER A 255 3.21 19.57 17.51
CA SER A 255 3.21 19.59 16.04
C SER A 255 2.93 18.21 15.43
N GLU A 256 3.38 17.13 16.10
CA GLU A 256 3.11 15.76 15.63
C GLU A 256 1.64 15.38 15.83
N ILE A 257 1.06 15.77 16.97
CA ILE A 257 -0.39 15.56 17.23
C ILE A 257 -1.22 16.28 16.16
N TYR A 258 -0.93 17.56 15.86
CA TYR A 258 -1.65 18.27 14.80
C TYR A 258 -1.47 17.65 13.43
N SER A 259 -0.27 17.14 13.11
CA SER A 259 0.01 16.43 11.87
C SER A 259 -0.87 15.19 11.72
N LYS A 260 -0.98 14.37 12.77
CA LYS A 260 -1.81 13.15 12.76
C LYS A 260 -3.30 13.45 12.68
N ALA A 261 -3.75 14.59 13.22
CA ALA A 261 -5.13 15.05 13.09
C ALA A 261 -5.43 15.73 11.75
N GLY A 262 -4.43 15.95 10.89
CA GLY A 262 -4.59 16.66 9.61
C GLY A 262 -4.78 18.17 9.75
N LEU A 263 -4.32 18.75 10.87
CA LEU A 263 -4.43 20.18 11.21
C LEU A 263 -3.14 20.90 10.79
N THR A 264 -2.94 21.02 9.48
CA THR A 264 -1.67 21.49 8.89
C THR A 264 -1.44 22.98 9.14
N GLU A 265 -2.48 23.79 9.11
CA GLU A 265 -2.38 25.25 9.35
C GLU A 265 -1.98 25.52 10.80
N GLU A 266 -2.65 24.88 11.74
CA GLU A 266 -2.38 24.96 13.18
C GLU A 266 -0.97 24.41 13.51
N GLN A 267 -0.54 23.37 12.81
CA GLN A 267 0.80 22.80 12.93
C GLN A 267 1.87 23.83 12.54
N ILE A 268 1.72 24.50 11.42
CA ILE A 268 2.67 25.50 10.92
C ILE A 268 2.72 26.71 11.88
N GLU A 269 1.56 27.17 12.34
CA GLU A 269 1.46 28.29 13.26
C GLU A 269 2.14 27.98 14.61
N LEU A 270 1.88 26.77 15.12
CA LEU A 270 2.51 26.28 16.36
C LEU A 270 4.04 26.22 16.24
N LEU A 271 4.56 25.69 15.13
CA LEU A 271 6.01 25.59 14.90
C LEU A 271 6.64 26.98 14.75
N ARG A 272 5.94 27.95 14.13
CA ARG A 272 6.39 29.34 14.06
C ARG A 272 6.50 29.96 15.45
N GLU A 273 5.41 29.85 16.26
CA GLU A 273 5.43 30.30 17.66
C GLU A 273 6.57 29.66 18.44
N GLY A 274 6.78 28.37 18.25
CA GLY A 274 7.85 27.63 18.92
C GLY A 274 9.25 28.12 18.56
N PHE A 275 9.49 28.37 17.28
CA PHE A 275 10.78 28.89 16.84
C PHE A 275 11.02 30.33 17.35
N ASP A 276 9.99 31.18 17.29
CA ASP A 276 10.10 32.56 17.78
C ASP A 276 10.43 32.64 19.28
N LYS A 277 9.93 31.68 20.07
CA LYS A 277 10.17 31.61 21.53
C LYS A 277 11.47 30.91 21.91
N THR A 278 11.79 29.82 21.28
CA THR A 278 12.91 28.95 21.68
C THR A 278 14.17 29.16 20.87
N GLY A 279 14.06 29.69 19.64
CA GLY A 279 15.15 29.77 18.69
C GLY A 279 15.70 28.42 18.21
N ASP A 280 14.96 27.29 18.47
CA ASP A 280 15.43 25.96 18.15
C ASP A 280 15.38 25.70 16.63
N LEU A 281 16.53 25.43 16.07
CA LEU A 281 16.70 25.14 14.65
C LEU A 281 15.96 23.86 14.19
N ASN A 282 15.74 22.89 15.09
CA ASN A 282 14.97 21.70 14.74
C ASN A 282 13.50 22.01 14.47
N ILE A 283 12.93 22.97 15.20
CA ILE A 283 11.56 23.46 14.98
C ILE A 283 11.48 24.16 13.62
N LEU A 284 12.44 25.05 13.32
CA LEU A 284 12.52 25.75 12.04
C LEU A 284 12.67 24.77 10.85
N LYS A 285 13.55 23.75 11.01
CA LYS A 285 13.74 22.69 10.03
C LYS A 285 12.42 21.93 9.77
N ARG A 286 11.73 21.53 10.84
CA ARG A 286 10.45 20.80 10.75
C ARG A 286 9.41 21.63 10.00
N GLN A 287 9.30 22.92 10.30
CA GLN A 287 8.41 23.86 9.58
C GLN A 287 8.75 23.91 8.09
N GLY A 288 10.03 24.05 7.74
CA GLY A 288 10.49 24.11 6.34
C GLY A 288 10.18 22.82 5.56
N LEU A 289 10.33 21.65 6.19
CA LEU A 289 9.99 20.37 5.57
C LEU A 289 8.47 20.23 5.32
N ILE A 290 7.62 20.75 6.21
CA ILE A 290 6.17 20.74 6.01
C ILE A 290 5.79 21.66 4.86
N GLU A 291 6.30 22.89 4.81
CA GLU A 291 6.06 23.83 3.71
C GLU A 291 6.51 23.27 2.36
N TYR A 292 7.65 22.56 2.35
CA TYR A 292 8.13 21.86 1.16
C TYR A 292 7.17 20.75 0.72
N ALA A 293 6.71 19.92 1.64
CA ALA A 293 5.76 18.83 1.37
C ALA A 293 4.40 19.34 0.85
N LEU A 294 4.00 20.56 1.26
CA LEU A 294 2.79 21.23 0.76
C LEU A 294 2.98 21.91 -0.61
N GLY A 295 4.19 21.89 -1.16
CA GLY A 295 4.51 22.59 -2.41
C GLY A 295 4.73 24.09 -2.27
N ASN A 296 4.79 24.64 -1.06
CA ASN A 296 5.04 26.05 -0.75
C ASN A 296 6.54 26.37 -0.85
N LEU A 297 7.13 26.15 -2.04
CA LEU A 297 8.57 26.23 -2.28
C LEU A 297 9.18 27.58 -1.88
N SER A 298 8.45 28.68 -2.05
CA SER A 298 8.90 30.03 -1.66
C SER A 298 9.15 30.12 -0.15
N ASN A 299 8.20 29.67 0.66
CA ASN A 299 8.33 29.63 2.12
C ASN A 299 9.42 28.64 2.55
N ALA A 300 9.43 27.43 1.99
CA ALA A 300 10.44 26.42 2.29
C ALA A 300 11.85 26.93 2.01
N THR A 301 12.07 27.61 0.87
CA THR A 301 13.39 28.19 0.54
C THR A 301 13.78 29.32 1.49
N ARG A 302 12.83 30.17 1.89
CA ARG A 302 13.07 31.23 2.86
C ARG A 302 13.50 30.65 4.21
N LEU A 303 12.77 29.65 4.72
CA LEU A 303 13.05 28.98 5.98
C LEU A 303 14.39 28.22 5.94
N HIS A 304 14.72 27.58 4.81
CA HIS A 304 16.00 26.92 4.60
C HIS A 304 17.17 27.91 4.65
N ARG A 305 17.01 29.09 4.03
CA ARG A 305 18.03 30.15 4.09
C ARG A 305 18.23 30.61 5.54
N GLU A 306 17.14 30.92 6.25
CA GLU A 306 17.19 31.32 7.65
C GLU A 306 17.84 30.28 8.54
N PHE A 307 17.54 28.99 8.32
CA PHE A 307 18.18 27.87 9.01
C PHE A 307 19.68 27.85 8.78
N SER A 308 20.14 28.01 7.52
CA SER A 308 21.55 28.03 7.17
C SER A 308 22.29 29.24 7.73
N GLU A 309 21.66 30.43 7.70
CA GLU A 309 22.23 31.66 8.27
C GLU A 309 22.42 31.59 9.78
N LYS A 310 21.60 30.79 10.48
CA LYS A 310 21.70 30.55 11.94
C LYS A 310 22.60 29.38 12.29
N GLY A 311 23.35 28.83 11.35
CA GLY A 311 24.37 27.80 11.57
C GLY A 311 23.83 26.36 11.50
N GLY A 312 22.63 26.15 10.96
CA GLY A 312 22.10 24.83 10.68
C GLY A 312 22.82 24.17 9.50
N GLU A 313 23.10 22.89 9.63
CA GLU A 313 23.56 22.07 8.48
C GLU A 313 22.41 21.87 7.48
N SER A 314 22.70 21.78 6.18
CA SER A 314 21.68 21.61 5.14
C SER A 314 20.78 20.38 5.41
N TRP A 315 19.47 20.51 5.20
CA TRP A 315 18.51 19.40 5.28
C TRP A 315 18.16 18.86 3.91
#